data_db7ae540b65c3f0e56047487cb7e0ca6
#
_entry.id   db7ae540b65c3f0e56047487cb7e0ca6
#
_cell.length_a   1.000
_cell.length_b   1.000
_cell.length_c   1.000
_cell.angle_alpha   90.00
_cell.angle_beta   90.00
_cell.angle_gamma   90.00
#
_symmetry.space_group_name_H-M   'P 1'
#
loop_
_entity.id
_entity.type
_entity.pdbx_description
1 polymer ?
#
loop_
_entity_poly.entity_id
_entity_poly.type
_entity_poly.pdbx_seq_one_letter_code
_entity_poly.pdbx_strand_id
1 'polypeptide(L)'
;MVESPSYNVEKKEDSFEIRAYSSYIVAQVDLESDFDAALRNGFEILAHYIFGGNKKRESIAMTAPVSEEKVSDSEEIPMMAPVTSEKISMTAPVTEERTKEGVYRVSFAMPSKFTLETLPEPQDPRITFKVVESRRTAATRFSGRVHDKLATQRTEELRAWLSRNGIVPKSNFIVALYNPPFIPGIFRRNEIIVDI
;
A
#
# COMPACT_ATOMS: atom_id res chain seq x y z
N MET A 1 12.55 19.04 -3.22
CA MET A 1 11.30 18.44 -2.68
C MET A 1 11.17 17.07 -3.29
N VAL A 2 10.89 16.04 -2.50
CA VAL A 2 10.70 14.68 -3.05
C VAL A 2 9.36 14.65 -3.78
N GLU A 3 9.35 14.15 -5.02
CA GLU A 3 8.14 14.05 -5.83
C GLU A 3 7.16 13.04 -5.21
N SER A 4 5.87 13.29 -5.33
CA SER A 4 4.80 12.39 -4.90
C SER A 4 3.63 12.47 -5.89
N PRO A 5 2.80 11.42 -5.99
CA PRO A 5 1.60 11.44 -6.82
C PRO A 5 0.74 12.65 -6.50
N SER A 6 0.26 13.33 -7.54
CA SER A 6 -0.57 14.53 -7.38
C SER A 6 -2.00 14.16 -7.02
N TYR A 7 -2.59 14.93 -6.11
CA TYR A 7 -4.00 14.80 -5.74
C TYR A 7 -4.60 16.15 -5.36
N ASN A 8 -5.91 16.24 -5.48
CA ASN A 8 -6.72 17.34 -4.98
C ASN A 8 -7.49 16.89 -3.73
N VAL A 9 -7.53 17.72 -2.69
CA VAL A 9 -8.33 17.48 -1.49
C VAL A 9 -9.75 17.98 -1.75
N GLU A 10 -10.73 17.06 -1.73
CA GLU A 10 -12.15 17.37 -1.92
C GLU A 10 -12.84 17.70 -0.58
N LYS A 11 -12.48 16.99 0.48
CA LYS A 11 -13.01 17.18 1.83
C LYS A 11 -11.89 16.94 2.85
N LYS A 12 -11.90 17.75 3.91
CA LYS A 12 -10.99 17.58 5.05
C LYS A 12 -11.75 17.70 6.35
N GLU A 13 -11.47 16.78 7.27
CA GLU A 13 -12.04 16.72 8.62
C GLU A 13 -10.97 16.18 9.56
N ASP A 14 -10.39 17.05 10.38
CA ASP A 14 -9.25 16.75 11.26
C ASP A 14 -8.07 16.08 10.52
N SER A 15 -7.80 14.81 10.84
CA SER A 15 -6.76 14.00 10.19
C SER A 15 -7.24 13.23 8.95
N PHE A 16 -8.55 13.30 8.64
CA PHE A 16 -9.17 12.57 7.55
C PHE A 16 -9.36 13.47 6.33
N GLU A 17 -9.09 12.93 5.16
CA GLU A 17 -9.24 13.63 3.89
C GLU A 17 -9.88 12.72 2.84
N ILE A 18 -10.75 13.29 2.00
CA ILE A 18 -11.16 12.70 0.74
C ILE A 18 -10.35 13.37 -0.37
N ARG A 19 -9.72 12.56 -1.21
CA ARG A 19 -8.79 13.02 -2.25
C ARG A 19 -9.12 12.43 -3.61
N ALA A 20 -8.93 13.22 -4.66
CA ALA A 20 -8.91 12.76 -6.04
C ALA A 20 -7.45 12.71 -6.54
N TYR A 21 -6.94 11.51 -6.80
CA TYR A 21 -5.60 11.29 -7.35
C TYR A 21 -5.63 11.29 -8.87
N SER A 22 -4.63 11.88 -9.49
CA SER A 22 -4.31 11.65 -10.91
C SER A 22 -3.68 10.27 -11.09
N SER A 23 -3.68 9.75 -12.31
CA SER A 23 -3.00 8.48 -12.62
C SER A 23 -1.47 8.60 -12.43
N TYR A 24 -0.84 7.52 -12.00
CA TYR A 24 0.61 7.43 -11.83
C TYR A 24 1.08 5.98 -11.97
N ILE A 25 2.38 5.78 -12.18
CA ILE A 25 2.99 4.45 -12.30
C ILE A 25 3.60 4.07 -10.97
N VAL A 26 3.50 2.78 -10.62
CA VAL A 26 4.21 2.18 -9.50
C VAL A 26 5.10 1.04 -9.98
N ALA A 27 6.26 0.90 -9.35
CA ALA A 27 7.01 -0.34 -9.30
C ALA A 27 6.61 -1.08 -8.03
N GLN A 28 6.29 -2.37 -8.12
CA GLN A 28 5.77 -3.15 -7.01
C GLN A 28 6.38 -4.54 -6.94
N VAL A 29 6.40 -5.11 -5.73
CA VAL A 29 6.82 -6.48 -5.44
C VAL A 29 5.87 -7.08 -4.42
N ASP A 30 5.49 -8.34 -4.63
CA ASP A 30 4.67 -9.13 -3.70
C ASP A 30 5.58 -10.05 -2.88
N LEU A 31 5.38 -10.09 -1.56
CA LEU A 31 6.20 -10.84 -0.62
C LEU A 31 5.32 -11.60 0.36
N GLU A 32 5.57 -12.88 0.49
CA GLU A 32 4.95 -13.72 1.51
C GLU A 32 5.78 -13.63 2.79
N SER A 33 5.28 -12.91 3.77
CA SER A 33 5.93 -12.71 5.08
C SER A 33 4.99 -12.01 6.06
N ASP A 34 5.52 -11.63 7.25
CA ASP A 34 4.84 -10.67 8.13
C ASP A 34 4.97 -9.23 7.60
N PHE A 35 4.15 -8.32 8.15
CA PHE A 35 4.10 -6.90 7.78
C PHE A 35 5.49 -6.22 7.84
N ASP A 36 6.19 -6.34 8.96
CA ASP A 36 7.46 -5.61 9.16
C ASP A 36 8.59 -6.15 8.27
N ALA A 37 8.60 -7.46 8.01
CA ALA A 37 9.56 -8.08 7.10
C ALA A 37 9.24 -7.76 5.62
N ALA A 38 7.97 -7.77 5.24
CA ALA A 38 7.55 -7.39 3.89
C ALA A 38 7.95 -5.95 3.57
N LEU A 39 7.65 -5.03 4.47
CA LEU A 39 8.00 -3.62 4.29
C LEU A 39 9.51 -3.42 4.12
N ARG A 40 10.33 -4.07 4.97
CA ARG A 40 11.79 -3.96 4.91
C ARG A 40 12.35 -4.58 3.63
N ASN A 41 11.99 -5.83 3.34
CA ASN A 41 12.53 -6.57 2.21
C ASN A 41 12.04 -5.97 0.87
N GLY A 42 10.77 -5.57 0.79
CA GLY A 42 10.21 -4.91 -0.37
C GLY A 42 10.87 -3.56 -0.65
N PHE A 43 11.13 -2.79 0.42
CA PHE A 43 11.89 -1.55 0.30
C PHE A 43 13.29 -1.79 -0.26
N GLU A 44 14.05 -2.79 0.25
CA GLU A 44 15.39 -3.11 -0.22
C GLU A 44 15.41 -3.51 -1.71
N ILE A 45 14.46 -4.35 -2.13
CA ILE A 45 14.33 -4.79 -3.53
C ILE A 45 14.06 -3.60 -4.46
N LEU A 46 13.07 -2.76 -4.11
CA LEU A 46 12.70 -1.61 -4.94
C LEU A 46 13.75 -0.49 -4.87
N ALA A 47 14.40 -0.29 -3.73
CA ALA A 47 15.53 0.63 -3.61
C ALA A 47 16.71 0.19 -4.48
N HIS A 48 17.05 -1.11 -4.49
CA HIS A 48 18.07 -1.63 -5.41
C HIS A 48 17.75 -1.31 -6.87
N TYR A 49 16.48 -1.50 -7.27
CA TYR A 49 16.04 -1.17 -8.63
C TYR A 49 16.27 0.31 -8.98
N ILE A 50 15.83 1.24 -8.13
CA ILE A 50 15.96 2.67 -8.43
C ILE A 50 17.39 3.19 -8.34
N PHE A 51 18.27 2.54 -7.57
CA PHE A 51 19.69 2.88 -7.46
C PHE A 51 20.61 2.17 -8.49
N GLY A 52 20.05 1.64 -9.56
CA GLY A 52 20.79 1.10 -10.69
C GLY A 52 20.71 -0.41 -10.88
N GLY A 53 19.93 -1.12 -10.07
CA GLY A 53 19.59 -2.55 -10.23
C GLY A 53 18.63 -2.80 -11.39
N ASN A 54 18.90 -2.16 -12.53
CA ASN A 54 18.13 -2.29 -13.77
C ASN A 54 19.09 -2.53 -14.95
N LYS A 55 18.57 -3.00 -16.08
CA LYS A 55 19.41 -3.38 -17.24
C LYS A 55 20.21 -2.21 -17.82
N LYS A 56 19.70 -0.99 -17.71
CA LYS A 56 20.41 0.23 -18.16
C LYS A 56 21.42 0.75 -17.13
N ARG A 57 21.45 0.21 -15.91
CA ARG A 57 22.20 0.73 -14.76
C ARG A 57 21.95 2.23 -14.50
N GLU A 58 20.75 2.67 -14.76
CA GLU A 58 20.30 4.06 -14.62
C GLU A 58 19.73 4.29 -13.22
N SER A 59 20.12 5.40 -12.60
CA SER A 59 19.55 5.81 -11.30
C SER A 59 18.23 6.55 -11.51
N ILE A 60 17.20 6.14 -10.79
CA ILE A 60 15.87 6.75 -10.78
C ILE A 60 15.72 7.53 -9.49
N ALA A 61 15.20 8.75 -9.58
CA ALA A 61 14.96 9.56 -8.38
C ALA A 61 13.91 8.89 -7.49
N MET A 62 14.22 8.81 -6.18
CA MET A 62 13.26 8.28 -5.22
C MET A 62 12.07 9.23 -5.07
N THR A 63 10.88 8.66 -5.03
CA THR A 63 9.64 9.39 -4.77
C THR A 63 9.01 8.96 -3.44
N ALA A 64 7.97 9.63 -3.01
CA ALA A 64 7.20 9.28 -1.83
C ALA A 64 5.70 9.26 -2.19
N PRO A 65 4.89 8.41 -1.59
CA PRO A 65 5.23 7.48 -0.52
C PRO A 65 5.79 6.14 -0.99
N VAL A 66 6.41 5.41 -0.05
CA VAL A 66 6.53 3.95 -0.12
C VAL A 66 5.24 3.38 0.41
N SER A 67 4.60 2.52 -0.34
CA SER A 67 3.30 1.94 0.01
C SER A 67 3.43 0.45 0.30
N GLU A 68 2.69 -0.02 1.28
CA GLU A 68 2.51 -1.41 1.62
C GLU A 68 1.03 -1.75 1.74
N GLU A 69 0.63 -2.86 1.15
CA GLU A 69 -0.74 -3.35 1.13
C GLU A 69 -0.75 -4.86 1.39
N LYS A 70 -1.61 -5.33 2.28
CA LYS A 70 -1.89 -6.76 2.45
C LYS A 70 -2.79 -7.22 1.30
N VAL A 71 -2.27 -8.09 0.44
CA VAL A 71 -2.96 -8.55 -0.78
C VAL A 71 -3.79 -9.79 -0.53
N SER A 72 -3.31 -10.70 0.35
CA SER A 72 -4.08 -11.85 0.82
C SER A 72 -3.61 -12.28 2.21
N ASP A 73 -4.55 -12.79 3.01
CA ASP A 73 -4.24 -13.81 4.00
C ASP A 73 -4.08 -15.12 3.25
N SER A 74 -3.41 -16.12 3.80
CA SER A 74 -3.31 -17.47 3.24
C SER A 74 -4.66 -18.22 3.15
N GLU A 75 -5.77 -17.49 3.13
CA GLU A 75 -7.10 -17.99 2.81
C GLU A 75 -7.46 -17.56 1.39
N GLU A 76 -7.85 -18.54 0.57
CA GLU A 76 -8.23 -18.40 -0.83
C GLU A 76 -9.15 -17.18 -1.06
N ILE A 77 -8.81 -16.38 -2.06
CA ILE A 77 -9.70 -15.32 -2.56
C ILE A 77 -10.91 -16.04 -3.16
N PRO A 78 -12.14 -15.77 -2.70
CA PRO A 78 -13.30 -16.26 -3.41
C PRO A 78 -13.36 -15.55 -4.75
N MET A 79 -13.06 -16.25 -5.84
CA MET A 79 -13.49 -15.82 -7.16
C MET A 79 -15.02 -15.68 -7.11
N MET A 80 -15.52 -14.51 -7.50
CA MET A 80 -16.96 -14.29 -7.64
C MET A 80 -17.53 -15.29 -8.66
N ALA A 81 -18.12 -16.36 -8.16
CA ALA A 81 -19.05 -17.19 -8.92
C ALA A 81 -20.47 -16.86 -8.46
N PRO A 82 -21.49 -16.97 -9.34
CA PRO A 82 -22.84 -16.50 -9.05
C PRO A 82 -23.48 -17.32 -7.93
N VAL A 83 -24.21 -16.60 -7.10
CA VAL A 83 -24.94 -17.08 -5.93
C VAL A 83 -25.90 -18.23 -6.29
N THR A 84 -25.68 -19.39 -5.68
CA THR A 84 -26.76 -20.29 -5.28
C THR A 84 -26.49 -20.77 -3.86
N SER A 85 -27.46 -20.51 -3.00
CA SER A 85 -27.46 -20.72 -1.58
C SER A 85 -27.39 -22.21 -1.20
N GLU A 86 -26.46 -22.58 -0.30
CA GLU A 86 -26.76 -23.56 0.75
C GLU A 86 -25.88 -23.33 1.99
N LYS A 87 -26.55 -23.26 3.15
CA LYS A 87 -25.92 -23.11 4.46
C LYS A 87 -25.12 -24.37 4.80
N ILE A 88 -23.83 -24.19 5.08
CA ILE A 88 -23.08 -25.18 5.87
C ILE A 88 -22.65 -24.52 7.17
N SER A 89 -23.12 -25.10 8.28
CA SER A 89 -22.83 -24.72 9.64
C SER A 89 -21.35 -24.95 9.99
N MET A 90 -20.69 -23.91 10.44
CA MET A 90 -19.33 -23.98 10.97
C MET A 90 -19.33 -24.57 12.38
N THR A 91 -18.59 -25.64 12.58
CA THR A 91 -18.27 -26.19 13.89
C THR A 91 -16.84 -25.90 14.28
N ALA A 92 -16.71 -25.19 15.40
CA ALA A 92 -15.65 -25.16 16.39
C ALA A 92 -14.25 -24.64 16.05
N PRO A 93 -13.63 -23.91 17.00
CA PRO A 93 -12.35 -23.25 16.80
C PRO A 93 -11.21 -24.25 16.99
N VAL A 94 -10.38 -24.39 15.99
CA VAL A 94 -9.01 -24.88 16.16
C VAL A 94 -8.17 -23.66 16.53
N THR A 95 -7.71 -23.62 17.76
CA THR A 95 -6.69 -22.70 18.24
C THR A 95 -5.34 -23.11 17.63
N GLU A 96 -5.08 -22.67 16.42
CA GLU A 96 -3.72 -22.51 15.92
C GLU A 96 -3.31 -21.06 16.13
N GLU A 97 -2.14 -20.85 16.76
CA GLU A 97 -1.43 -19.59 16.68
C GLU A 97 -1.14 -19.35 15.19
N ARG A 98 -2.05 -18.63 14.50
CA ARG A 98 -1.83 -18.20 13.12
C ARG A 98 -0.64 -17.27 13.13
N THR A 99 0.47 -17.73 12.60
CA THR A 99 1.55 -16.84 12.16
C THR A 99 0.89 -15.78 11.29
N LYS A 100 1.15 -14.52 11.59
CA LYS A 100 0.57 -13.36 10.86
C LYS A 100 1.19 -13.20 9.45
N GLU A 101 1.49 -14.30 8.82
CA GLU A 101 2.04 -14.36 7.48
C GLU A 101 0.92 -14.17 6.45
N GLY A 102 1.19 -13.38 5.46
CA GLY A 102 0.28 -13.10 4.36
C GLY A 102 1.07 -12.60 3.16
N VAL A 103 0.41 -12.37 2.04
CA VAL A 103 1.05 -11.73 0.89
C VAL A 103 0.87 -10.22 1.00
N TYR A 104 2.00 -9.52 1.10
CA TYR A 104 2.06 -8.07 1.15
C TYR A 104 2.67 -7.52 -0.14
N ARG A 105 2.05 -6.48 -0.67
CA ARG A 105 2.54 -5.73 -1.81
C ARG A 105 3.21 -4.46 -1.34
N VAL A 106 4.49 -4.31 -1.66
CA VAL A 106 5.24 -3.08 -1.44
C VAL A 106 5.40 -2.37 -2.78
N SER A 107 5.17 -1.06 -2.82
CA SER A 107 5.18 -0.28 -4.05
C SER A 107 5.89 1.06 -3.88
N PHE A 108 6.62 1.46 -4.91
CA PHE A 108 7.18 2.81 -5.05
C PHE A 108 6.48 3.52 -6.20
N ALA A 109 5.99 4.73 -5.98
CA ALA A 109 5.55 5.57 -7.08
C ALA A 109 6.76 5.92 -7.96
N MET A 110 6.58 5.88 -9.27
CA MET A 110 7.64 6.27 -10.21
C MET A 110 7.55 7.77 -10.53
N PRO A 111 8.68 8.43 -10.78
CA PRO A 111 8.67 9.83 -11.19
C PRO A 111 7.80 10.06 -12.43
N SER A 112 7.07 11.17 -12.46
CA SER A 112 6.10 11.50 -13.52
C SER A 112 6.71 11.63 -14.93
N LYS A 113 8.04 11.79 -15.00
CA LYS A 113 8.77 11.84 -16.28
C LYS A 113 8.85 10.50 -17.03
N PHE A 114 8.55 9.38 -16.36
CA PHE A 114 8.61 8.05 -16.96
C PHE A 114 7.22 7.59 -17.42
N THR A 115 7.23 6.86 -18.53
CA THR A 115 6.12 6.02 -19.00
C THR A 115 6.49 4.55 -18.81
N LEU A 116 5.55 3.61 -18.97
CA LEU A 116 5.85 2.18 -18.90
C LEU A 116 6.96 1.74 -19.90
N GLU A 117 7.02 2.42 -21.06
CA GLU A 117 7.98 2.12 -22.13
C GLU A 117 9.37 2.70 -21.83
N THR A 118 9.44 3.80 -21.07
CA THR A 118 10.71 4.47 -20.77
C THR A 118 11.34 4.06 -19.44
N LEU A 119 10.57 3.40 -18.56
CA LEU A 119 11.11 2.84 -17.31
C LEU A 119 12.19 1.79 -17.63
N PRO A 120 13.38 1.88 -17.02
CA PRO A 120 14.40 0.87 -17.16
C PRO A 120 13.88 -0.51 -16.70
N GLU A 121 14.15 -1.55 -17.49
CA GLU A 121 13.76 -2.92 -17.14
C GLU A 121 14.49 -3.39 -15.88
N PRO A 122 13.78 -3.90 -14.84
CA PRO A 122 14.41 -4.36 -13.62
C PRO A 122 15.27 -5.61 -13.86
N GLN A 123 16.34 -5.77 -13.08
CA GLN A 123 17.12 -7.00 -13.06
C GLN A 123 16.44 -8.08 -12.23
N ASP A 124 15.69 -7.69 -11.19
CA ASP A 124 14.92 -8.59 -10.34
C ASP A 124 13.56 -8.88 -11.00
N PRO A 125 13.27 -10.13 -11.42
CA PRO A 125 12.03 -10.48 -12.11
C PRO A 125 10.77 -10.38 -11.24
N ARG A 126 10.91 -10.24 -9.93
CA ARG A 126 9.77 -10.05 -9.00
C ARG A 126 9.17 -8.66 -9.10
N ILE A 127 9.93 -7.68 -9.60
CA ILE A 127 9.46 -6.31 -9.75
C ILE A 127 8.56 -6.21 -10.99
N THR A 128 7.36 -5.71 -10.79
CA THR A 128 6.40 -5.44 -11.85
C THR A 128 5.99 -3.97 -11.83
N PHE A 129 5.54 -3.45 -12.99
CA PHE A 129 5.02 -2.10 -13.11
C PHE A 129 3.51 -2.13 -13.28
N LYS A 130 2.83 -1.17 -12.64
CA LYS A 130 1.39 -0.99 -12.78
C LYS A 130 1.05 0.49 -12.92
N VAL A 131 0.14 0.79 -13.85
CA VAL A 131 -0.55 2.08 -13.88
C VAL A 131 -1.64 2.05 -12.82
N VAL A 132 -1.56 2.97 -11.89
CA VAL A 132 -2.64 3.26 -10.95
C VAL A 132 -3.47 4.35 -11.60
N GLU A 133 -4.69 4.01 -11.97
CA GLU A 133 -5.63 4.93 -12.62
C GLU A 133 -6.03 6.08 -11.68
N SER A 134 -6.56 7.15 -12.26
CA SER A 134 -7.15 8.23 -11.48
C SER A 134 -8.26 7.69 -10.59
N ARG A 135 -8.21 8.03 -9.31
CA ARG A 135 -9.11 7.42 -8.32
C ARG A 135 -9.42 8.37 -7.18
N ARG A 136 -10.58 8.15 -6.60
CA ARG A 136 -11.04 8.84 -5.40
C ARG A 136 -10.69 7.99 -4.18
N THR A 137 -10.08 8.61 -3.17
CA THR A 137 -9.61 7.90 -1.98
C THR A 137 -10.02 8.61 -0.71
N ALA A 138 -10.09 7.86 0.38
CA ALA A 138 -10.06 8.40 1.72
C ALA A 138 -8.69 8.13 2.34
N ALA A 139 -8.19 9.09 3.12
CA ALA A 139 -6.90 8.99 3.78
C ALA A 139 -6.98 9.50 5.22
N THR A 140 -6.20 8.90 6.12
CA THR A 140 -5.91 9.47 7.44
C THR A 140 -4.42 9.63 7.64
N ARG A 141 -4.02 10.79 8.21
CA ARG A 141 -2.61 11.12 8.46
C ARG A 141 -2.26 10.90 9.92
N PHE A 142 -1.09 10.31 10.16
CA PHE A 142 -0.55 10.09 11.52
C PHE A 142 0.97 10.15 11.55
N SER A 143 1.55 10.25 12.74
CA SER A 143 2.99 10.19 12.99
C SER A 143 3.33 8.92 13.78
N GLY A 144 4.63 8.63 13.90
CA GLY A 144 5.13 7.49 14.64
C GLY A 144 6.01 6.57 13.79
N ARG A 145 6.65 5.59 14.45
CA ARG A 145 7.32 4.49 13.76
C ARG A 145 6.25 3.45 13.43
N VAL A 146 6.01 3.23 12.15
CA VAL A 146 5.00 2.27 11.70
C VAL A 146 5.48 0.85 11.97
N HIS A 147 4.60 0.04 12.48
CA HIS A 147 4.66 -1.41 12.70
C HIS A 147 3.23 -1.95 12.63
N ASP A 148 3.06 -3.25 12.48
CA ASP A 148 1.75 -3.91 12.26
C ASP A 148 0.63 -3.41 13.20
N LYS A 149 0.89 -3.37 14.50
CA LYS A 149 -0.12 -2.92 15.50
C LYS A 149 -0.58 -1.48 15.28
N LEU A 150 0.36 -0.55 14.98
CA LEU A 150 0.02 0.86 14.74
C LEU A 150 -0.74 1.01 13.42
N ALA A 151 -0.30 0.29 12.37
CA ALA A 151 -0.98 0.28 11.08
C ALA A 151 -2.42 -0.23 11.22
N THR A 152 -2.63 -1.35 11.91
CA THR A 152 -3.96 -1.91 12.20
C THR A 152 -4.84 -0.92 12.96
N GLN A 153 -4.33 -0.30 14.03
CA GLN A 153 -5.08 0.69 14.81
C GLN A 153 -5.54 1.86 13.92
N ARG A 154 -4.65 2.42 13.10
CA ARG A 154 -4.99 3.55 12.23
C ARG A 154 -5.93 3.15 11.09
N THR A 155 -5.84 1.93 10.62
CA THR A 155 -6.79 1.36 9.66
C THR A 155 -8.20 1.29 10.25
N GLU A 156 -8.34 0.82 11.49
CA GLU A 156 -9.65 0.75 12.15
C GLU A 156 -10.23 2.15 12.45
N GLU A 157 -9.40 3.14 12.77
CA GLU A 157 -9.83 4.53 12.92
C GLU A 157 -10.40 5.09 11.59
N LEU A 158 -9.72 4.84 10.47
CA LEU A 158 -10.22 5.25 9.14
C LEU A 158 -11.51 4.49 8.78
N ARG A 159 -11.56 3.18 9.03
CA ARG A 159 -12.75 2.35 8.79
C ARG A 159 -13.97 2.87 9.57
N ALA A 160 -13.79 3.21 10.85
CA ALA A 160 -14.84 3.76 11.68
C ALA A 160 -15.31 5.13 11.18
N TRP A 161 -14.40 6.00 10.72
CA TRP A 161 -14.75 7.28 10.12
C TRP A 161 -15.53 7.12 8.82
N LEU A 162 -15.10 6.22 7.94
CA LEU A 162 -15.81 5.90 6.70
C LEU A 162 -17.24 5.42 6.96
N SER A 163 -17.40 4.48 7.91
CA SER A 163 -18.70 3.94 8.30
C SER A 163 -19.65 5.04 8.81
N ARG A 164 -19.16 5.95 9.65
CA ARG A 164 -19.96 7.09 10.16
C ARG A 164 -20.40 8.06 9.07
N ASN A 165 -19.61 8.15 7.99
CA ASN A 165 -19.92 9.00 6.83
C ASN A 165 -20.69 8.25 5.73
N GLY A 166 -21.08 6.99 5.92
CA GLY A 166 -21.77 6.18 4.92
C GLY A 166 -20.95 5.86 3.68
N ILE A 167 -19.61 5.84 3.80
CA ILE A 167 -18.67 5.59 2.70
C ILE A 167 -18.19 4.14 2.77
N VAL A 168 -18.30 3.42 1.66
CA VAL A 168 -17.87 2.03 1.55
C VAL A 168 -16.48 1.96 0.89
N PRO A 169 -15.48 1.33 1.53
CA PRO A 169 -14.19 1.05 0.90
C PRO A 169 -14.32 0.14 -0.31
N LYS A 170 -13.54 0.42 -1.38
CA LYS A 170 -13.54 -0.36 -2.64
C LYS A 170 -12.24 -1.13 -2.86
N SER A 171 -11.25 -0.94 -1.99
CA SER A 171 -9.95 -1.62 -2.06
C SER A 171 -9.49 -2.05 -0.68
N ASN A 172 -8.36 -2.74 -0.63
CA ASN A 172 -7.61 -2.93 0.60
C ASN A 172 -7.07 -1.59 1.13
N PHE A 173 -6.79 -1.54 2.43
CA PHE A 173 -6.16 -0.38 3.05
C PHE A 173 -4.65 -0.41 2.80
N ILE A 174 -4.11 0.71 2.39
CA ILE A 174 -2.71 0.89 2.03
C ILE A 174 -2.03 1.74 3.10
N VAL A 175 -0.91 1.27 3.61
CA VAL A 175 -0.01 2.04 4.48
C VAL A 175 0.98 2.81 3.61
N ALA A 176 1.04 4.13 3.76
CA ALA A 176 1.88 5.02 2.95
C ALA A 176 2.91 5.76 3.82
N LEU A 177 4.19 5.57 3.53
CA LEU A 177 5.32 6.11 4.29
C LEU A 177 6.03 7.19 3.47
N TYR A 178 6.12 8.40 4.01
CA TYR A 178 6.65 9.58 3.29
C TYR A 178 8.07 9.98 3.70
N ASN A 179 8.60 9.43 4.78
CA ASN A 179 9.87 9.85 5.34
C ASN A 179 10.88 8.70 5.41
N PRO A 180 12.17 9.00 5.19
CA PRO A 180 13.24 8.04 5.37
C PRO A 180 13.33 7.50 6.81
N PRO A 181 13.88 6.29 7.00
CA PRO A 181 13.93 5.62 8.32
C PRO A 181 14.76 6.34 9.39
N PHE A 182 15.66 7.24 9.00
CA PHE A 182 16.47 8.02 9.95
C PHE A 182 15.72 9.22 10.57
N ILE A 183 14.57 9.62 10.05
CA ILE A 183 13.74 10.66 10.65
C ILE A 183 13.11 10.13 11.93
N PRO A 184 13.19 10.85 13.08
CA PRO A 184 12.51 10.46 14.31
C PRO A 184 11.01 10.25 14.10
N GLY A 185 10.43 9.21 14.72
CA GLY A 185 9.04 8.80 14.50
C GLY A 185 8.03 9.93 14.65
N ILE A 186 8.19 10.80 15.65
CA ILE A 186 7.28 11.93 15.92
C ILE A 186 7.17 12.95 14.76
N PHE A 187 8.20 13.02 13.91
CA PHE A 187 8.23 13.90 12.73
C PHE A 187 7.88 13.18 11.43
N ARG A 188 7.61 11.87 11.47
CA ARG A 188 7.24 11.13 10.28
C ARG A 188 5.81 11.43 9.88
N ARG A 189 5.60 11.61 8.58
CA ARG A 189 4.29 11.58 7.96
C ARG A 189 4.03 10.17 7.47
N ASN A 190 2.99 9.55 8.00
CA ASN A 190 2.45 8.30 7.50
C ASN A 190 0.96 8.49 7.22
N GLU A 191 0.40 7.67 6.35
CA GLU A 191 -1.02 7.71 6.03
C GLU A 191 -1.55 6.28 5.87
N ILE A 192 -2.83 6.08 6.18
CA ILE A 192 -3.62 4.96 5.67
C ILE A 192 -4.49 5.52 4.56
N ILE A 193 -4.52 4.83 3.43
CA ILE A 193 -5.26 5.24 2.22
C ILE A 193 -6.12 4.07 1.76
N VAL A 194 -7.33 4.35 1.29
CA VAL A 194 -8.24 3.36 0.72
C VAL A 194 -9.07 3.99 -0.41
N ASP A 195 -9.36 3.24 -1.46
CA ASP A 195 -10.25 3.69 -2.54
C ASP A 195 -11.71 3.70 -2.10
N ILE A 196 -12.47 4.70 -2.58
CA ILE A 196 -13.88 4.92 -2.23
C ILE A 196 -14.75 5.23 -3.46
#